data_b38a0fcaaad9dd339a28f9df5574d525
#
_entry.id   b38a0fcaaad9dd339a28f9df5574d525
#
_cell.length_a   1.000
_cell.length_b   1.000
_cell.length_c   1.000
_cell.angle_alpha   90.00
_cell.angle_beta   90.00
_cell.angle_gamma   90.00
#
_symmetry.space_group_name_H-M   'P 1'
#
loop_
_entity.id
_entity.type
_entity.pdbx_description
1 polymer ?
#
loop_
_entity_poly.entity_id
_entity_poly.type
_entity_poly.pdbx_seq_one_letter_code
_entity_poly.pdbx_strand_id
1 'polypeptide(L)'
;MNKLNNLVDWFTDKNKVMIALSGGVDSAVVAYAAFQALGKHAIAVTADYKTLSQEELLSAKQVCSEIGIEQMILDYSELENEEFVKNDSNRCFHCRMELGDHLIKLAKNHDVKIIVDGTNLDDLGDYRPGIQALKENGIRSPLVETKFFKADIRDIAKSVGLSLHDRPANSCLASRIPWGQR
;
A
#
# COMPACT_ATOMS: atom_id res chain seq x y z
N MET A 1 19.35 1.81 -17.79
CA MET A 1 17.87 1.62 -17.74
C MET A 1 17.33 2.52 -16.65
N ASN A 2 16.26 3.26 -16.90
CA ASN A 2 15.65 4.15 -15.90
C ASN A 2 14.98 3.26 -14.83
N LYS A 3 15.14 3.58 -13.53
CA LYS A 3 14.52 2.82 -12.43
C LYS A 3 13.01 2.65 -12.60
N LEU A 4 12.31 3.67 -13.10
CA LEU A 4 10.88 3.57 -13.39
C LEU A 4 10.58 2.44 -14.40
N ASN A 5 11.37 2.33 -15.46
CA ASN A 5 11.16 1.25 -16.43
C ASN A 5 11.31 -0.13 -15.80
N ASN A 6 12.29 -0.32 -14.92
CA ASN A 6 12.46 -1.59 -14.20
C ASN A 6 11.21 -1.94 -13.35
N LEU A 7 10.59 -0.92 -12.74
CA LEU A 7 9.37 -1.13 -11.97
C LEU A 7 8.17 -1.43 -12.88
N VAL A 8 8.04 -0.74 -14.01
CA VAL A 8 7.00 -1.02 -15.03
C VAL A 8 7.19 -2.43 -15.60
N ASP A 9 8.42 -2.80 -15.95
CA ASP A 9 8.75 -4.12 -16.52
C ASP A 9 8.42 -5.25 -15.52
N TRP A 10 8.52 -5.00 -14.21
CA TRP A 10 8.12 -5.97 -13.19
C TRP A 10 6.64 -6.38 -13.32
N PHE A 11 5.79 -5.53 -13.87
CA PHE A 11 4.35 -5.79 -14.06
C PHE A 11 3.99 -6.40 -15.41
N THR A 12 4.82 -6.27 -16.45
CA THR A 12 4.46 -6.58 -17.85
C THR A 12 4.06 -8.02 -18.12
N ASP A 13 4.57 -8.98 -17.34
CA ASP A 13 4.25 -10.41 -17.46
C ASP A 13 3.02 -10.84 -16.64
N LYS A 14 2.32 -9.90 -16.00
CA LYS A 14 1.19 -10.17 -15.12
C LYS A 14 -0.14 -9.85 -15.80
N ASN A 15 -1.13 -10.70 -15.59
CA ASN A 15 -2.43 -10.51 -16.24
C ASN A 15 -3.28 -9.45 -15.55
N LYS A 16 -3.31 -9.47 -14.21
CA LYS A 16 -4.11 -8.56 -13.38
C LYS A 16 -3.49 -8.43 -12.01
N VAL A 17 -3.45 -7.22 -11.47
CA VAL A 17 -2.80 -6.92 -10.19
C VAL A 17 -3.69 -6.03 -9.33
N MET A 18 -3.70 -6.28 -8.03
CA MET A 18 -4.33 -5.43 -7.02
C MET A 18 -3.25 -4.72 -6.20
N ILE A 19 -3.35 -3.41 -6.05
CA ILE A 19 -2.39 -2.57 -5.35
C ILE A 19 -2.99 -2.06 -4.05
N ALA A 20 -2.42 -2.42 -2.90
CA ALA A 20 -2.78 -1.83 -1.62
C ALA A 20 -2.31 -0.37 -1.58
N LEU A 21 -3.23 0.56 -1.84
CA LEU A 21 -2.95 1.99 -1.95
C LEU A 21 -3.33 2.71 -0.65
N SER A 22 -2.33 3.18 0.09
CA SER A 22 -2.51 3.86 1.38
C SER A 22 -2.69 5.39 1.27
N GLY A 23 -2.56 5.97 0.08
CA GLY A 23 -2.49 7.42 -0.12
C GLY A 23 -1.10 8.02 0.15
N GLY A 24 -0.10 7.19 0.42
CA GLY A 24 1.32 7.60 0.52
C GLY A 24 2.05 7.47 -0.82
N VAL A 25 3.20 8.17 -0.93
CA VAL A 25 3.97 8.26 -2.18
C VAL A 25 4.48 6.91 -2.69
N ASP A 26 4.83 5.99 -1.80
CA ASP A 26 5.37 4.68 -2.17
C ASP A 26 4.34 3.84 -2.93
N SER A 27 3.17 3.66 -2.33
CA SER A 27 2.07 2.93 -2.96
C SER A 27 1.54 3.62 -4.22
N ALA A 28 1.64 4.96 -4.29
CA ALA A 28 1.25 5.72 -5.48
C ALA A 28 2.18 5.46 -6.67
N VAL A 29 3.50 5.39 -6.45
CA VAL A 29 4.47 5.05 -7.51
C VAL A 29 4.28 3.60 -7.98
N VAL A 30 3.96 2.67 -7.07
CA VAL A 30 3.60 1.29 -7.44
C VAL A 30 2.33 1.27 -8.30
N ALA A 31 1.28 1.99 -7.90
CA ALA A 31 0.03 2.09 -8.66
C ALA A 31 0.24 2.71 -10.04
N TYR A 32 1.06 3.77 -10.14
CA TYR A 32 1.42 4.39 -11.40
C TYR A 32 2.12 3.39 -12.34
N ALA A 33 3.16 2.70 -11.86
CA ALA A 33 3.90 1.73 -12.66
C ALA A 33 3.02 0.55 -13.11
N ALA A 34 2.17 0.04 -12.23
CA ALA A 34 1.23 -1.02 -12.55
C ALA A 34 0.23 -0.57 -13.63
N PHE A 35 -0.30 0.67 -13.53
CA PHE A 35 -1.20 1.22 -14.53
C PHE A 35 -0.53 1.45 -15.88
N GLN A 36 0.73 1.92 -15.90
CA GLN A 36 1.50 2.06 -17.14
C GLN A 36 1.70 0.71 -17.84
N ALA A 37 1.92 -0.37 -17.11
CA ALA A 37 2.14 -1.70 -17.66
C ALA A 37 0.83 -2.41 -18.08
N LEU A 38 -0.24 -2.28 -17.30
CA LEU A 38 -1.41 -3.14 -17.36
C LEU A 38 -2.73 -2.38 -17.70
N GLY A 39 -2.72 -1.04 -17.66
CA GLY A 39 -3.93 -0.24 -17.88
C GLY A 39 -5.06 -0.66 -16.92
N LYS A 40 -6.23 -0.97 -17.47
CA LYS A 40 -7.43 -1.39 -16.71
C LYS A 40 -7.30 -2.71 -15.91
N HIS A 41 -6.22 -3.44 -16.08
CA HIS A 41 -5.94 -4.65 -15.33
C HIS A 41 -5.15 -4.38 -14.02
N ALA A 42 -4.77 -3.12 -13.77
CA ALA A 42 -4.29 -2.65 -12.49
C ALA A 42 -5.45 -2.04 -11.69
N ILE A 43 -5.67 -2.51 -10.47
CA ILE A 43 -6.74 -2.04 -9.59
C ILE A 43 -6.13 -1.57 -8.28
N ALA A 44 -6.36 -0.32 -7.90
CA ALA A 44 -5.98 0.19 -6.59
C ALA A 44 -7.04 -0.14 -5.55
N VAL A 45 -6.63 -0.59 -4.37
CA VAL A 45 -7.52 -0.82 -3.24
C VAL A 45 -7.06 0.02 -2.06
N THR A 46 -7.94 0.89 -1.57
CA THR A 46 -7.72 1.67 -0.36
C THR A 46 -8.62 1.14 0.75
N ALA A 47 -8.01 0.70 1.84
CA ALA A 47 -8.74 0.27 3.01
C ALA A 47 -9.22 1.50 3.80
N ASP A 48 -10.53 1.62 4.00
CA ASP A 48 -11.17 2.64 4.84
C ASP A 48 -11.51 2.01 6.19
N TYR A 49 -10.55 2.05 7.10
CA TYR A 49 -10.67 1.52 8.45
C TYR A 49 -10.67 2.67 9.48
N LYS A 50 -11.14 2.42 10.70
CA LYS A 50 -11.45 3.47 11.69
C LYS A 50 -10.26 4.32 12.13
N THR A 51 -9.03 3.78 12.05
CA THR A 51 -7.81 4.55 12.36
C THR A 51 -7.10 5.13 11.13
N LEU A 52 -7.71 5.04 9.94
CA LEU A 52 -7.26 5.79 8.77
C LEU A 52 -7.70 7.26 8.91
N SER A 53 -6.82 8.20 8.59
CA SER A 53 -7.22 9.60 8.57
C SER A 53 -8.00 9.94 7.28
N GLN A 54 -8.96 10.86 7.41
CA GLN A 54 -9.71 11.35 6.24
C GLN A 54 -8.78 11.95 5.17
N GLU A 55 -7.68 12.56 5.60
CA GLU A 55 -6.67 13.13 4.70
C GLU A 55 -5.99 12.04 3.85
N GLU A 56 -5.71 10.87 4.42
CA GLU A 56 -5.12 9.74 3.66
C GLU A 56 -6.10 9.16 2.66
N LEU A 57 -7.37 9.02 3.06
CA LEU A 57 -8.42 8.57 2.15
C LEU A 57 -8.61 9.52 0.96
N LEU A 58 -8.64 10.84 1.22
CA LEU A 58 -8.73 11.87 0.17
C LEU A 58 -7.50 11.85 -0.73
N SER A 59 -6.31 11.70 -0.16
CA SER A 59 -5.06 11.59 -0.91
C SER A 59 -5.07 10.37 -1.83
N ALA A 60 -5.53 9.21 -1.34
CA ALA A 60 -5.64 8.00 -2.15
C ALA A 60 -6.61 8.21 -3.34
N LYS A 61 -7.76 8.86 -3.11
CA LYS A 61 -8.71 9.19 -4.19
C LYS A 61 -8.10 10.14 -5.22
N GLN A 62 -7.40 11.17 -4.76
CA GLN A 62 -6.74 12.13 -5.64
C GLN A 62 -5.68 11.43 -6.53
N VAL A 63 -4.82 10.61 -5.93
CA VAL A 63 -3.80 9.84 -6.64
C VAL A 63 -4.41 8.93 -7.70
N CYS A 64 -5.49 8.22 -7.37
CA CYS A 64 -6.17 7.37 -8.35
C CYS A 64 -6.70 8.18 -9.54
N SER A 65 -7.25 9.38 -9.27
CA SER A 65 -7.71 10.30 -10.33
C SER A 65 -6.56 10.83 -11.18
N GLU A 66 -5.42 11.19 -10.59
CA GLU A 66 -4.23 11.66 -11.30
C GLU A 66 -3.64 10.58 -12.21
N ILE A 67 -3.61 9.33 -11.76
CA ILE A 67 -3.11 8.17 -12.51
C ILE A 67 -4.13 7.70 -13.57
N GLY A 68 -5.42 7.84 -13.30
CA GLY A 68 -6.51 7.25 -14.06
C GLY A 68 -6.76 5.78 -13.75
N ILE A 69 -6.28 5.30 -12.61
CA ILE A 69 -6.44 3.90 -12.17
C ILE A 69 -7.79 3.70 -11.47
N GLU A 70 -8.42 2.53 -11.71
CA GLU A 70 -9.64 2.14 -11.00
C GLU A 70 -9.34 1.98 -9.50
N GLN A 71 -10.18 2.60 -8.65
CA GLN A 71 -10.07 2.50 -7.20
C GLN A 71 -11.25 1.74 -6.60
N MET A 72 -10.94 0.78 -5.76
CA MET A 72 -11.91 0.13 -4.88
C MET A 72 -11.67 0.56 -3.43
N ILE A 73 -12.74 0.79 -2.68
CA ILE A 73 -12.69 1.05 -1.25
C ILE A 73 -13.05 -0.23 -0.50
N LEU A 74 -12.19 -0.61 0.42
CA LEU A 74 -12.37 -1.76 1.30
C LEU A 74 -12.72 -1.23 2.70
N ASP A 75 -14.00 -1.29 3.05
CA ASP A 75 -14.50 -0.83 4.35
C ASP A 75 -14.50 -1.99 5.36
N TYR A 76 -13.86 -1.78 6.50
CA TYR A 76 -13.88 -2.70 7.65
C TYR A 76 -13.49 -1.97 8.94
N SER A 77 -13.69 -2.60 10.10
CA SER A 77 -13.35 -2.03 11.40
C SER A 77 -12.32 -2.90 12.11
N GLU A 78 -11.07 -2.46 12.14
CA GLU A 78 -10.00 -3.10 12.90
C GLU A 78 -10.26 -3.07 14.41
N LEU A 79 -11.21 -2.25 14.88
CA LEU A 79 -11.62 -2.21 16.29
C LEU A 79 -12.43 -3.43 16.72
N GLU A 80 -12.90 -4.26 15.78
CA GLU A 80 -13.52 -5.55 16.04
C GLU A 80 -12.49 -6.64 16.29
N ASN A 81 -11.21 -6.38 15.98
CA ASN A 81 -10.09 -7.30 16.23
C ASN A 81 -9.52 -7.08 17.63
N GLU A 82 -9.80 -8.02 18.54
CA GLU A 82 -9.33 -7.93 19.94
C GLU A 82 -7.81 -7.84 20.04
N GLU A 83 -7.06 -8.52 19.17
CA GLU A 83 -5.59 -8.46 19.15
C GLU A 83 -5.08 -7.07 18.77
N PHE A 84 -5.77 -6.39 17.85
CA PHE A 84 -5.47 -5.00 17.53
C PHE A 84 -5.80 -4.06 18.72
N VAL A 85 -6.96 -4.27 19.35
CA VAL A 85 -7.45 -3.41 20.46
C VAL A 85 -6.61 -3.56 21.73
N LYS A 86 -5.89 -4.66 21.94
CA LYS A 86 -4.90 -4.80 23.04
C LYS A 86 -3.81 -3.73 22.99
N ASN A 87 -3.56 -3.16 21.81
CA ASN A 87 -2.63 -2.06 21.60
C ASN A 87 -1.23 -2.33 22.19
N ASP A 88 -0.69 -3.52 21.93
CA ASP A 88 0.66 -3.93 22.31
C ASP A 88 1.67 -3.73 21.15
N SER A 89 2.90 -4.20 21.33
CA SER A 89 3.97 -4.12 20.32
C SER A 89 3.64 -4.84 19.01
N ASN A 90 2.69 -5.78 19.01
CA ASN A 90 2.25 -6.56 17.85
C ASN A 90 1.03 -5.93 17.14
N ARG A 91 0.49 -4.80 17.64
CA ARG A 91 -0.67 -4.15 17.05
C ARG A 91 -0.56 -3.98 15.52
N CYS A 92 0.59 -3.52 15.02
CA CYS A 92 0.81 -3.33 13.58
C CYS A 92 0.83 -4.65 12.81
N PHE A 93 1.29 -5.75 13.43
CA PHE A 93 1.24 -7.08 12.86
C PHE A 93 -0.23 -7.52 12.67
N HIS A 94 -1.03 -7.45 13.71
CA HIS A 94 -2.45 -7.85 13.67
C HIS A 94 -3.26 -6.99 12.68
N CYS A 95 -3.04 -5.68 12.67
CA CYS A 95 -3.67 -4.78 11.70
C CYS A 95 -3.35 -5.17 10.26
N ARG A 96 -2.09 -5.50 9.96
CA ARG A 96 -1.68 -5.86 8.59
C ARG A 96 -2.06 -7.27 8.20
N MET A 97 -2.13 -8.21 9.14
CA MET A 97 -2.70 -9.55 8.90
C MET A 97 -4.16 -9.42 8.47
N GLU A 98 -4.97 -8.71 9.22
CA GLU A 98 -6.39 -8.48 8.92
C GLU A 98 -6.58 -7.78 7.56
N LEU A 99 -5.81 -6.71 7.29
CA LEU A 99 -5.81 -6.06 5.98
C LEU A 99 -5.50 -7.07 4.86
N GLY A 100 -4.48 -7.90 5.04
CA GLY A 100 -4.09 -8.91 4.07
C GLY A 100 -5.20 -9.92 3.79
N ASP A 101 -5.87 -10.40 4.84
CA ASP A 101 -7.00 -11.34 4.72
C ASP A 101 -8.15 -10.72 3.91
N HIS A 102 -8.50 -9.46 4.19
CA HIS A 102 -9.51 -8.72 3.44
C HIS A 102 -9.12 -8.52 1.98
N LEU A 103 -7.86 -8.15 1.72
CA LEU A 103 -7.34 -7.99 0.35
C LEU A 103 -7.36 -9.31 -0.43
N ILE A 104 -6.98 -10.42 0.19
CA ILE A 104 -7.03 -11.76 -0.44
C ILE A 104 -8.46 -12.14 -0.79
N LYS A 105 -9.40 -11.91 0.12
CA LYS A 105 -10.83 -12.19 -0.13
C LYS A 105 -11.35 -11.35 -1.30
N LEU A 106 -11.03 -10.05 -1.32
CA LEU A 106 -11.42 -9.15 -2.40
C LEU A 106 -10.79 -9.57 -3.74
N ALA A 107 -9.49 -9.90 -3.73
CA ALA A 107 -8.76 -10.34 -4.91
C ALA A 107 -9.37 -11.60 -5.54
N LYS A 108 -9.77 -12.58 -4.71
CA LYS A 108 -10.47 -13.79 -5.17
C LYS A 108 -11.79 -13.46 -5.86
N ASN A 109 -12.56 -12.52 -5.33
CA ASN A 109 -13.85 -12.11 -5.92
C ASN A 109 -13.70 -11.40 -7.28
N HIS A 110 -12.52 -10.84 -7.55
CA HIS A 110 -12.20 -10.13 -8.78
C HIS A 110 -11.25 -10.89 -9.72
N ASP A 111 -11.01 -12.18 -9.45
CA ASP A 111 -10.07 -13.03 -10.21
C ASP A 111 -8.67 -12.42 -10.33
N VAL A 112 -8.18 -11.85 -9.22
CA VAL A 112 -6.82 -11.31 -9.11
C VAL A 112 -5.95 -12.27 -8.30
N LYS A 113 -4.78 -12.63 -8.85
CA LYS A 113 -3.85 -13.58 -8.21
C LYS A 113 -2.68 -12.89 -7.51
N ILE A 114 -2.42 -11.64 -7.84
CA ILE A 114 -1.23 -10.91 -7.37
C ILE A 114 -1.70 -9.65 -6.67
N ILE A 115 -1.34 -9.55 -5.39
CA ILE A 115 -1.53 -8.36 -4.57
C ILE A 115 -0.16 -7.78 -4.27
N VAL A 116 -0.03 -6.46 -4.36
CA VAL A 116 1.22 -5.75 -4.10
C VAL A 116 1.03 -4.59 -3.14
N ASP A 117 2.10 -4.22 -2.44
CA ASP A 117 2.15 -3.08 -1.55
C ASP A 117 3.24 -2.06 -1.95
N GLY A 118 3.35 -0.97 -1.18
CA GLY A 118 4.35 0.08 -1.35
C GLY A 118 5.57 -0.05 -0.44
N THR A 119 5.86 -1.21 0.14
CA THR A 119 7.07 -1.42 0.95
C THR A 119 8.32 -1.23 0.11
N ASN A 120 9.30 -0.47 0.61
CA ASN A 120 10.55 -0.14 -0.07
C ASN A 120 11.77 -0.61 0.75
N LEU A 121 13.00 -0.40 0.25
CA LEU A 121 14.22 -0.89 0.91
C LEU A 121 14.51 -0.21 2.25
N ASP A 122 14.19 1.07 2.41
CA ASP A 122 14.40 1.78 3.67
C ASP A 122 13.52 1.21 4.79
N ASP A 123 12.34 0.67 4.44
CA ASP A 123 11.43 0.05 5.39
C ASP A 123 11.98 -1.25 6.00
N LEU A 124 12.92 -1.93 5.33
CA LEU A 124 13.51 -3.19 5.80
C LEU A 124 14.57 -2.99 6.90
N GLY A 125 15.08 -1.76 7.07
CA GLY A 125 16.06 -1.42 8.10
C GLY A 125 15.45 -1.27 9.50
N ASP A 126 14.13 -1.14 9.61
CA ASP A 126 13.39 -0.93 10.86
C ASP A 126 12.67 -2.19 11.32
N TYR A 127 12.43 -2.29 12.64
CA TYR A 127 11.50 -3.28 13.17
C TYR A 127 10.06 -2.93 12.79
N ARG A 128 9.55 -3.56 11.73
CA ARG A 128 8.19 -3.33 11.23
C ARG A 128 7.41 -4.65 11.13
N PRO A 129 6.80 -5.09 12.22
CA PRO A 129 6.05 -6.37 12.25
C PRO A 129 4.93 -6.43 11.21
N GLY A 130 4.38 -5.28 10.79
CA GLY A 130 3.38 -5.22 9.73
C GLY A 130 3.88 -5.67 8.34
N ILE A 131 5.18 -5.52 8.05
CA ILE A 131 5.77 -6.00 6.78
C ILE A 131 5.80 -7.54 6.77
N GLN A 132 6.16 -8.14 7.91
CA GLN A 132 6.13 -9.60 8.05
C GLN A 132 4.72 -10.14 7.82
N ALA A 133 3.69 -9.51 8.41
CA ALA A 133 2.29 -9.91 8.24
C ALA A 133 1.87 -9.91 6.76
N LEU A 134 2.17 -8.85 6.02
CA LEU A 134 1.84 -8.78 4.58
C LEU A 134 2.57 -9.85 3.77
N LYS A 135 3.83 -10.14 4.11
CA LYS A 135 4.61 -11.20 3.47
C LYS A 135 4.02 -12.59 3.76
N GLU A 136 3.58 -12.86 4.98
CA GLU A 136 2.90 -14.11 5.35
C GLU A 136 1.59 -14.29 4.58
N ASN A 137 0.88 -13.20 4.28
CA ASN A 137 -0.29 -13.17 3.40
C ASN A 137 0.05 -13.29 1.89
N GLY A 138 1.32 -13.43 1.53
CA GLY A 138 1.73 -13.55 0.14
C GLY A 138 1.66 -12.25 -0.67
N ILE A 139 1.53 -11.09 -0.01
CA ILE A 139 1.55 -9.78 -0.66
C ILE A 139 2.99 -9.46 -1.06
N ARG A 140 3.20 -9.06 -2.31
CA ARG A 140 4.52 -8.79 -2.87
C ARG A 140 4.85 -7.29 -2.77
N SER A 141 6.14 -6.99 -2.69
CA SER A 141 6.67 -5.63 -2.58
C SER A 141 7.55 -5.29 -3.80
N PRO A 142 6.97 -4.80 -4.91
CA PRO A 142 7.71 -4.54 -6.14
C PRO A 142 8.87 -3.56 -5.97
N LEU A 143 8.73 -2.57 -5.09
CA LEU A 143 9.82 -1.61 -4.81
C LEU A 143 11.03 -2.27 -4.15
N VAL A 144 10.81 -3.25 -3.27
CA VAL A 144 11.90 -4.04 -2.67
C VAL A 144 12.56 -4.91 -3.75
N GLU A 145 11.74 -5.61 -4.54
CA GLU A 145 12.23 -6.52 -5.57
C GLU A 145 13.02 -5.81 -6.69
N THR A 146 12.65 -4.56 -6.99
CA THR A 146 13.35 -3.70 -7.96
C THR A 146 14.34 -2.72 -7.34
N LYS A 147 14.62 -2.85 -6.04
CA LYS A 147 15.66 -2.15 -5.28
C LYS A 147 15.47 -0.63 -5.23
N PHE A 148 14.28 -0.19 -4.84
CA PHE A 148 13.96 1.22 -4.65
C PHE A 148 14.19 1.68 -3.21
N PHE A 149 14.87 2.81 -3.07
CA PHE A 149 14.95 3.61 -1.87
C PHE A 149 13.93 4.76 -1.90
N LYS A 150 13.64 5.35 -0.76
CA LYS A 150 12.68 6.47 -0.63
C LYS A 150 13.01 7.66 -1.53
N ALA A 151 14.30 7.96 -1.69
CA ALA A 151 14.77 9.04 -2.58
C ALA A 151 14.35 8.78 -4.03
N ASP A 152 14.58 7.57 -4.54
CA ASP A 152 14.19 7.19 -5.91
C ASP A 152 12.68 7.33 -6.14
N ILE A 153 11.89 6.93 -5.13
CA ILE A 153 10.42 6.98 -5.20
C ILE A 153 9.94 8.43 -5.30
N ARG A 154 10.48 9.35 -4.49
CA ARG A 154 10.14 10.77 -4.53
C ARG A 154 10.53 11.42 -5.85
N ASP A 155 11.72 11.11 -6.36
CA ASP A 155 12.20 11.63 -7.65
C ASP A 155 11.29 11.17 -8.79
N ILE A 156 10.88 9.89 -8.79
CA ILE A 156 9.94 9.38 -9.78
C ILE A 156 8.57 10.02 -9.64
N ALA A 157 8.01 10.08 -8.43
CA ALA A 157 6.71 10.70 -8.19
C ALA A 157 6.67 12.16 -8.72
N LYS A 158 7.75 12.91 -8.47
CA LYS A 158 7.92 14.27 -9.00
C LYS A 158 8.01 14.28 -10.52
N SER A 159 8.81 13.40 -11.12
CA SER A 159 9.04 13.35 -12.56
C SER A 159 7.78 12.99 -13.37
N VAL A 160 6.88 12.20 -12.80
CA VAL A 160 5.60 11.79 -13.41
C VAL A 160 4.42 12.68 -13.01
N GLY A 161 4.66 13.73 -12.22
CA GLY A 161 3.66 14.75 -11.87
C GLY A 161 2.67 14.34 -10.78
N LEU A 162 2.99 13.35 -9.92
CA LEU A 162 2.13 13.02 -8.77
C LEU A 162 2.22 14.13 -7.72
N SER A 163 1.07 14.65 -7.32
CA SER A 163 0.97 15.81 -6.41
C SER A 163 1.54 15.56 -5.01
N LEU A 164 1.61 14.29 -4.60
CA LEU A 164 2.06 13.90 -3.25
C LEU A 164 3.59 13.66 -3.13
N HIS A 165 4.39 14.00 -4.16
CA HIS A 165 5.83 13.72 -4.19
C HIS A 165 6.59 14.26 -2.96
N ASP A 166 6.19 15.43 -2.43
CA ASP A 166 6.81 16.08 -1.26
C ASP A 166 6.06 15.81 0.06
N ARG A 167 4.97 15.03 0.01
CA ARG A 167 4.16 14.79 1.21
C ARG A 167 4.97 14.02 2.26
N PRO A 168 4.99 14.48 3.53
CA PRO A 168 5.60 13.74 4.61
C PRO A 168 4.89 12.42 4.86
N ALA A 169 5.61 11.43 5.40
CA ALA A 169 4.99 10.18 5.85
C ALA A 169 4.04 10.48 7.01
N ASN A 170 2.81 9.96 6.92
CA ASN A 170 1.83 10.03 7.98
C ASN A 170 1.75 8.67 8.69
N SER A 171 1.64 8.70 10.02
CA SER A 171 1.37 7.50 10.79
C SER A 171 -0.14 7.37 11.07
N CYS A 172 -0.64 6.13 11.16
CA CYS A 172 -2.05 5.89 11.46
C CYS A 172 -2.45 6.51 12.81
N LEU A 173 -3.73 6.82 13.00
CA LEU A 173 -4.23 7.45 14.23
C LEU A 173 -3.96 6.59 15.47
N ALA A 174 -4.01 5.27 15.34
CA ALA A 174 -3.70 4.36 16.44
C ALA A 174 -2.26 4.51 16.98
N SER A 175 -1.30 4.95 16.16
CA SER A 175 0.08 5.18 16.61
C SER A 175 0.23 6.35 17.59
N ARG A 176 -0.81 7.18 17.71
CA ARG A 176 -0.88 8.31 18.66
C ARG A 176 -1.33 7.88 20.05
N ILE A 177 -1.83 6.66 20.21
CA ILE A 177 -2.27 6.09 21.48
C ILE A 177 -1.08 5.33 22.09
N PRO A 178 -0.63 5.65 23.32
CA PRO A 178 0.44 4.92 23.99
C PRO A 178 0.11 3.44 24.13
N TRP A 179 1.11 2.58 24.05
CA TRP A 179 0.94 1.14 24.19
C TRP A 179 0.28 0.78 25.53
N GLY A 180 -0.62 -0.21 25.50
CA GLY A 180 -1.38 -0.69 26.64
C GLY A 180 -2.60 0.16 27.01
N GLN A 181 -2.87 1.27 26.31
CA GLN A 181 -4.11 2.03 26.42
C GLN A 181 -5.08 1.59 25.32
N ARG A 182 -6.36 1.41 25.72
CA ARG A 182 -7.46 1.04 24.80
C ARG A 182 -8.22 2.28 24.35
#